data_3875a46f668a98e5b932b5554df8dbcf
#
_entry.id   3875a46f668a98e5b932b5554df8dbcf
#
_cell.length_a   1.000
_cell.length_b   1.000
_cell.length_c   1.000
_cell.angle_alpha   90.00
_cell.angle_beta   90.00
_cell.angle_gamma   90.00
#
_symmetry.space_group_name_H-M   'P 1'
#
loop_
_entity.id
_entity.type
_entity.pdbx_description
1 polymer ?
#
loop_
_entity_poly.entity_id
_entity_poly.type
_entity_poly.pdbx_seq_one_letter_code
_entity_poly.pdbx_strand_id
1 'polypeptide(L)'
;AGIHLEPLGIFSNKHQSLDELPDGGTIGIISDTSNQARALELLATQGLVEIPEGDGDVNINTVTKLKNFTFTEVDGPQLVRSLDDYDYAVINGNFAQEGGKSISSDALVVESPVDNPAVNVLVWKNGSAKAETIAKLEQLLHSDEVKQYIEQTWPDGSVIPAF
;
A
#
# COMPACT_ATOMS: atom_id res chain seq x y z
N ALA A 1 -10.01 -5.78 -15.82
CA ALA A 1 -9.12 -4.75 -16.37
C ALA A 1 -8.54 -3.92 -15.23
N GLY A 2 -7.23 -3.70 -15.21
CA GLY A 2 -6.55 -2.85 -14.25
C GLY A 2 -6.93 -1.38 -14.46
N ILE A 3 -7.09 -0.61 -13.39
CA ILE A 3 -7.46 0.81 -13.48
C ILE A 3 -6.40 1.69 -12.82
N HIS A 4 -6.11 1.48 -11.54
CA HIS A 4 -5.12 2.26 -10.81
C HIS A 4 -4.50 1.45 -9.67
N LEU A 5 -3.37 1.92 -9.18
CA LEU A 5 -2.70 1.41 -7.99
C LEU A 5 -2.50 2.57 -7.01
N GLU A 6 -2.68 2.28 -5.74
CA GLU A 6 -2.31 3.13 -4.61
C GLU A 6 -1.14 2.45 -3.88
N PRO A 7 0.12 2.85 -4.15
CA PRO A 7 1.28 2.21 -3.55
C PRO A 7 1.29 2.36 -2.03
N LEU A 8 1.82 1.37 -1.33
CA LEU A 8 2.16 1.50 0.08
C LEU A 8 3.48 2.26 0.24
N GLY A 9 3.59 2.99 1.34
CA GLY A 9 4.85 3.58 1.78
C GLY A 9 5.15 3.25 3.24
N ILE A 10 6.42 3.24 3.58
CA ILE A 10 6.89 3.19 4.97
C ILE A 10 7.23 4.62 5.39
N PHE A 11 6.58 5.10 6.42
CA PHE A 11 6.72 6.47 6.93
C PHE A 11 7.26 6.49 8.35
N SER A 12 7.91 7.58 8.69
CA SER A 12 8.33 7.89 10.07
C SER A 12 8.36 9.41 10.29
N ASN A 13 7.95 9.84 11.47
CA ASN A 13 8.18 11.20 11.96
C ASN A 13 9.42 11.29 12.87
N LYS A 14 10.00 10.13 13.24
CA LYS A 14 11.12 10.03 14.20
C LYS A 14 12.46 9.74 13.55
N HIS A 15 12.45 8.99 12.44
CA HIS A 15 13.65 8.42 11.82
C HIS A 15 13.77 8.82 10.34
N GLN A 16 15.00 8.82 9.83
CA GLN A 16 15.31 9.15 8.43
C GLN A 16 15.62 7.91 7.58
N SER A 17 15.85 6.76 8.20
CA SER A 17 16.08 5.48 7.53
C SER A 17 15.57 4.31 8.37
N LEU A 18 15.37 3.14 7.75
CA LEU A 18 14.96 1.93 8.46
C LEU A 18 16.06 1.33 9.33
N ASP A 19 17.32 1.70 9.09
CA ASP A 19 18.46 1.26 9.91
C ASP A 19 18.44 1.86 11.32
N GLU A 20 17.68 2.94 11.51
CA GLU A 20 17.50 3.59 12.81
C GLU A 20 16.45 2.94 13.70
N LEU A 21 15.83 1.81 13.27
CA LEU A 21 14.86 1.09 14.10
C LEU A 21 15.49 0.69 15.44
N PRO A 22 15.00 1.25 16.56
CA PRO A 22 15.56 0.93 17.87
C PRO A 22 15.19 -0.49 18.29
N ASP A 23 16.02 -1.09 19.15
CA ASP A 23 15.69 -2.34 19.81
C ASP A 23 14.43 -2.15 20.68
N GLY A 24 13.43 -3.01 20.47
CA GLY A 24 12.12 -2.85 21.10
C GLY A 24 11.23 -1.78 20.48
N GLY A 25 11.57 -1.28 19.28
CA GLY A 25 10.78 -0.29 18.55
C GLY A 25 9.38 -0.76 18.15
N THR A 26 8.61 0.14 17.56
CA THR A 26 7.20 -0.09 17.18
C THR A 26 6.95 0.21 15.72
N ILE A 27 6.17 -0.66 15.05
CA ILE A 27 5.72 -0.47 13.67
C ILE A 27 4.20 -0.51 13.63
N GLY A 28 3.57 0.60 13.23
CA GLY A 28 2.14 0.68 12.97
C GLY A 28 1.79 -0.04 11.66
N ILE A 29 0.76 -0.87 11.68
CA ILE A 29 0.32 -1.64 10.52
C ILE A 29 -1.22 -1.69 10.46
N ILE A 30 -1.75 -1.74 9.25
CA ILE A 30 -3.19 -1.78 9.04
C ILE A 30 -3.80 -3.09 9.54
N SER A 31 -5.00 -3.02 10.14
CA SER A 31 -5.75 -4.18 10.64
C SER A 31 -6.49 -4.97 9.56
N ASP A 32 -6.73 -4.38 8.37
CA ASP A 32 -7.32 -5.07 7.23
C ASP A 32 -6.39 -6.19 6.72
N THR A 33 -6.90 -7.42 6.64
CA THR A 33 -6.10 -8.62 6.35
C THR A 33 -5.34 -8.57 5.03
N SER A 34 -5.99 -8.08 3.97
CA SER A 34 -5.36 -8.01 2.63
C SER A 34 -4.26 -6.97 2.58
N ASN A 35 -4.52 -5.77 3.11
CA ASN A 35 -3.52 -4.71 3.16
C ASN A 35 -2.42 -5.00 4.19
N GLN A 36 -2.74 -5.72 5.28
CA GLN A 36 -1.73 -6.17 6.25
C GLN A 36 -0.72 -7.14 5.62
N ALA A 37 -1.20 -8.16 4.89
CA ALA A 37 -0.32 -9.09 4.19
C ALA A 37 0.61 -8.34 3.22
N ARG A 38 0.07 -7.43 2.43
CA ARG A 38 0.81 -6.57 1.50
C ARG A 38 1.84 -5.68 2.22
N ALA A 39 1.47 -5.11 3.37
CA ALA A 39 2.40 -4.31 4.19
C ALA A 39 3.56 -5.16 4.72
N LEU A 40 3.29 -6.39 5.13
CA LEU A 40 4.31 -7.34 5.59
C LEU A 40 5.25 -7.76 4.45
N GLU A 41 4.74 -7.94 3.24
CA GLU A 41 5.55 -8.18 2.05
C GLU A 41 6.51 -7.00 1.78
N LEU A 42 6.03 -5.75 1.90
CA LEU A 42 6.89 -4.58 1.78
C LEU A 42 7.99 -4.56 2.85
N LEU A 43 7.64 -4.86 4.12
CA LEU A 43 8.62 -4.96 5.21
C LEU A 43 9.63 -6.10 4.99
N ALA A 44 9.20 -7.21 4.36
CA ALA A 44 10.09 -8.32 4.00
C ALA A 44 11.12 -7.92 2.95
N THR A 45 10.76 -7.10 1.97
CA THR A 45 11.73 -6.55 0.99
C THR A 45 12.82 -5.71 1.65
N GLN A 46 12.55 -5.19 2.85
CA GLN A 46 13.49 -4.39 3.64
C GLN A 46 14.24 -5.22 4.70
N GLY A 47 14.05 -6.54 4.73
CA GLY A 47 14.72 -7.42 5.69
C GLY A 47 14.27 -7.26 7.15
N LEU A 48 13.05 -6.76 7.38
CA LEU A 48 12.50 -6.60 8.73
C LEU A 48 11.70 -7.82 9.18
N VAL A 49 11.08 -8.52 8.24
CA VAL A 49 10.34 -9.77 8.48
C VAL A 49 10.65 -10.79 7.40
N GLU A 50 10.36 -12.04 7.70
CA GLU A 50 10.36 -13.15 6.74
C GLU A 50 8.93 -13.67 6.59
N ILE A 51 8.47 -13.77 5.34
CA ILE A 51 7.15 -14.29 5.01
C ILE A 51 7.18 -15.83 5.10
N PRO A 52 6.17 -16.48 5.72
CA PRO A 52 6.11 -17.93 5.78
C PRO A 52 6.00 -18.56 4.40
N GLU A 53 6.65 -19.72 4.21
CA GLU A 53 6.53 -20.48 2.97
C GLU A 53 5.13 -21.11 2.83
N GLY A 54 4.63 -21.26 1.59
CA GLY A 54 3.38 -21.92 1.25
C GLY A 54 2.20 -20.97 1.08
N ASP A 55 1.00 -21.54 0.95
CA ASP A 55 -0.26 -20.83 0.66
C ASP A 55 -1.02 -20.41 1.94
N GLY A 56 -0.33 -20.30 3.07
CA GLY A 56 -0.92 -19.90 4.35
C GLY A 56 -1.19 -18.38 4.44
N ASP A 57 -2.01 -18.01 5.43
CA ASP A 57 -2.28 -16.59 5.70
C ASP A 57 -1.02 -15.85 6.11
N VAL A 58 -0.79 -14.70 5.53
CA VAL A 58 0.28 -13.77 5.90
C VAL A 58 -0.31 -12.69 6.80
N ASN A 59 0.10 -12.68 8.06
CA ASN A 59 -0.32 -11.69 9.05
C ASN A 59 0.77 -11.52 10.13
N ILE A 60 0.61 -10.58 11.03
CA ILE A 60 1.60 -10.28 12.08
C ILE A 60 1.93 -11.47 13.02
N ASN A 61 1.08 -12.49 13.09
CA ASN A 61 1.28 -13.68 13.93
C ASN A 61 1.99 -14.80 13.16
N THR A 62 1.99 -14.78 11.82
CA THR A 62 2.58 -15.84 10.99
C THR A 62 3.96 -15.50 10.45
N VAL A 63 4.31 -14.21 10.36
CA VAL A 63 5.64 -13.77 9.90
C VAL A 63 6.70 -13.94 11.00
N THR A 64 7.93 -14.16 10.58
CA THR A 64 9.09 -14.15 11.49
C THR A 64 9.72 -12.76 11.51
N LYS A 65 9.79 -12.13 12.68
CA LYS A 65 10.51 -10.85 12.84
C LYS A 65 12.01 -11.08 12.85
N LEU A 66 12.74 -10.36 12.01
CA LEU A 66 14.21 -10.47 11.92
C LEU A 66 14.95 -9.50 12.85
N LYS A 67 14.22 -8.56 13.45
CA LYS A 67 14.69 -7.64 14.48
C LYS A 67 13.72 -7.60 15.66
N ASN A 68 14.14 -7.06 16.80
CA ASN A 68 13.30 -6.92 17.98
C ASN A 68 12.43 -5.65 17.86
N PHE A 69 11.17 -5.81 17.52
CA PHE A 69 10.16 -4.75 17.49
C PHE A 69 8.75 -5.35 17.69
N THR A 70 7.77 -4.50 17.90
CA THR A 70 6.36 -4.89 18.04
C THR A 70 5.51 -4.23 16.95
N PHE A 71 4.48 -4.94 16.50
CA PHE A 71 3.45 -4.37 15.65
C PHE A 71 2.31 -3.76 16.48
N THR A 72 1.76 -2.66 15.99
CA THR A 72 0.51 -2.09 16.50
C THR A 72 -0.48 -2.01 15.35
N GLU A 73 -1.59 -2.76 15.45
CA GLU A 73 -2.64 -2.80 14.44
C GLU A 73 -3.64 -1.67 14.65
N VAL A 74 -3.91 -0.92 13.61
CA VAL A 74 -4.92 0.15 13.60
C VAL A 74 -5.61 0.24 12.24
N ASP A 75 -6.74 0.92 12.19
CA ASP A 75 -7.42 1.22 10.92
C ASP A 75 -6.58 2.13 10.03
N GLY A 76 -6.68 1.94 8.70
CA GLY A 76 -5.86 2.65 7.72
C GLY A 76 -5.81 4.17 7.90
N PRO A 77 -6.94 4.89 7.99
CA PRO A 77 -6.95 6.33 8.20
C PRO A 77 -6.34 6.76 9.54
N GLN A 78 -6.32 5.87 10.54
CA GLN A 78 -5.75 6.16 11.85
C GLN A 78 -4.21 6.10 11.85
N LEU A 79 -3.60 5.28 10.99
CA LEU A 79 -2.15 5.11 10.92
C LEU A 79 -1.42 6.44 10.71
N VAL A 80 -1.88 7.27 9.77
CA VAL A 80 -1.24 8.57 9.50
C VAL A 80 -1.46 9.55 10.64
N ARG A 81 -2.60 9.50 11.32
CA ARG A 81 -2.93 10.40 12.45
C ARG A 81 -2.13 10.08 13.70
N SER A 82 -1.79 8.80 13.90
CA SER A 82 -1.02 8.32 15.05
C SER A 82 0.44 8.00 14.71
N LEU A 83 0.96 8.53 13.60
CA LEU A 83 2.34 8.25 13.14
C LEU A 83 3.39 8.62 14.19
N ASP A 84 3.13 9.64 15.02
CA ASP A 84 4.03 10.03 16.12
C ASP A 84 4.13 8.99 17.26
N ASP A 85 3.18 8.05 17.34
CA ASP A 85 3.15 7.00 18.36
C ASP A 85 4.07 5.82 17.99
N TYR A 86 4.49 5.71 16.72
CA TYR A 86 5.29 4.61 16.19
C TYR A 86 6.69 5.08 15.80
N ASP A 87 7.65 4.14 15.71
CA ASP A 87 8.92 4.39 15.05
C ASP A 87 8.73 4.45 13.53
N TYR A 88 7.92 3.53 12.99
CA TYR A 88 7.52 3.51 11.58
C TYR A 88 6.05 3.09 11.45
N ALA A 89 5.44 3.43 10.32
CA ALA A 89 4.15 2.86 9.93
C ALA A 89 4.11 2.57 8.43
N VAL A 90 3.44 1.50 8.04
CA VAL A 90 3.18 1.17 6.63
C VAL A 90 1.80 1.68 6.28
N ILE A 91 1.72 2.64 5.36
CA ILE A 91 0.51 3.41 5.07
C ILE A 91 0.24 3.41 3.57
N ASN A 92 -1.02 3.18 3.16
CA ASN A 92 -1.47 3.33 1.78
C ASN A 92 -1.33 4.78 1.32
N GLY A 93 -0.94 5.00 0.07
CA GLY A 93 -0.70 6.32 -0.51
C GLY A 93 -1.88 7.28 -0.38
N ASN A 94 -3.11 6.79 -0.60
CA ASN A 94 -4.33 7.58 -0.43
C ASN A 94 -4.54 8.03 1.04
N PHE A 95 -4.36 7.16 2.02
CA PHE A 95 -4.45 7.54 3.44
C PHE A 95 -3.33 8.49 3.87
N ALA A 96 -2.12 8.30 3.34
CA ALA A 96 -1.01 9.21 3.58
C ALA A 96 -1.34 10.62 3.07
N GLN A 97 -1.86 10.73 1.84
CA GLN A 97 -2.28 11.99 1.23
C GLN A 97 -3.40 12.68 2.03
N GLU A 98 -4.44 11.94 2.45
CA GLU A 98 -5.51 12.45 3.30
C GLU A 98 -4.99 13.00 4.63
N GLY A 99 -3.91 12.41 5.15
CA GLY A 99 -3.21 12.88 6.35
C GLY A 99 -2.16 13.96 6.10
N GLY A 100 -2.06 14.48 4.88
CA GLY A 100 -1.13 15.55 4.52
C GLY A 100 0.32 15.08 4.27
N LYS A 101 0.53 13.78 4.07
CA LYS A 101 1.83 13.19 3.70
C LYS A 101 1.88 12.90 2.20
N SER A 102 3.05 13.03 1.60
CA SER A 102 3.30 12.66 0.21
C SER A 102 4.08 11.35 0.13
N ILE A 103 3.62 10.44 -0.75
CA ILE A 103 4.30 9.16 -0.96
C ILE A 103 5.71 9.36 -1.55
N SER A 104 5.90 10.38 -2.40
CA SER A 104 7.17 10.63 -3.08
C SER A 104 8.18 11.38 -2.24
N SER A 105 7.75 12.25 -1.31
CA SER A 105 8.66 13.09 -0.53
C SER A 105 8.80 12.68 0.93
N ASP A 106 7.78 12.05 1.52
CA ASP A 106 7.75 11.74 2.95
C ASP A 106 7.95 10.25 3.25
N ALA A 107 7.69 9.35 2.29
CA ALA A 107 7.95 7.93 2.49
C ALA A 107 9.44 7.62 2.45
N LEU A 108 9.91 6.81 3.40
CA LEU A 108 11.28 6.29 3.41
C LEU A 108 11.47 5.18 2.37
N VAL A 109 10.42 4.40 2.14
CA VAL A 109 10.35 3.32 1.14
C VAL A 109 8.98 3.37 0.50
N VAL A 110 8.93 3.14 -0.81
CA VAL A 110 7.67 3.03 -1.58
C VAL A 110 7.61 1.65 -2.22
N GLU A 111 6.44 1.05 -2.18
CA GLU A 111 6.14 -0.22 -2.85
C GLU A 111 6.35 -0.12 -4.35
N SER A 112 6.92 -1.16 -4.97
CA SER A 112 7.09 -1.21 -6.42
C SER A 112 5.73 -1.31 -7.14
N PRO A 113 5.48 -0.48 -8.16
CA PRO A 113 4.28 -0.62 -8.99
C PRO A 113 4.39 -1.74 -10.03
N VAL A 114 5.59 -2.28 -10.26
CA VAL A 114 5.84 -3.27 -11.31
C VAL A 114 5.31 -4.63 -10.86
N ASP A 115 4.47 -5.23 -11.70
CA ASP A 115 3.83 -6.53 -11.45
C ASP A 115 3.09 -6.60 -10.09
N ASN A 116 2.55 -5.50 -9.63
CA ASN A 116 1.90 -5.39 -8.34
C ASN A 116 0.49 -6.02 -8.39
N PRO A 117 0.21 -7.06 -7.58
CA PRO A 117 -1.09 -7.74 -7.59
C PRO A 117 -2.22 -6.91 -6.97
N ALA A 118 -1.90 -5.81 -6.27
CA ALA A 118 -2.88 -4.96 -5.58
C ALA A 118 -3.49 -3.87 -6.48
N VAL A 119 -3.32 -3.96 -7.79
CA VAL A 119 -3.99 -3.08 -8.75
C VAL A 119 -5.51 -3.15 -8.56
N ASN A 120 -6.14 -1.98 -8.44
CA ASN A 120 -7.59 -1.86 -8.44
C ASN A 120 -8.13 -2.15 -9.84
N VAL A 121 -9.14 -3.01 -9.92
CA VAL A 121 -9.60 -3.58 -11.18
C VAL A 121 -11.11 -3.41 -11.39
N LEU A 122 -11.50 -3.21 -12.64
CA LEU A 122 -12.89 -3.39 -13.08
C LEU A 122 -13.13 -4.89 -13.29
N VAL A 123 -14.09 -5.44 -12.54
CA VAL A 123 -14.49 -6.86 -12.66
C VAL A 123 -15.95 -6.99 -13.03
N TRP A 124 -16.28 -8.04 -13.80
CA TRP A 124 -17.67 -8.37 -14.16
C TRP A 124 -17.85 -9.87 -14.31
N LYS A 125 -19.12 -10.29 -14.19
CA LYS A 125 -19.49 -11.70 -14.36
C LYS A 125 -19.35 -12.12 -15.83
N ASN A 126 -18.72 -13.26 -16.07
CA ASN A 126 -18.68 -13.89 -17.40
C ASN A 126 -20.09 -14.12 -17.96
N GLY A 127 -20.31 -13.77 -19.23
CA GLY A 127 -21.61 -13.86 -19.87
C GLY A 127 -22.63 -12.82 -19.41
N SER A 128 -22.17 -11.70 -18.85
CA SER A 128 -23.04 -10.58 -18.49
C SER A 128 -23.85 -10.07 -19.70
N ALA A 129 -25.15 -9.87 -19.53
CA ALA A 129 -26.01 -9.25 -20.55
C ALA A 129 -25.62 -7.77 -20.84
N LYS A 130 -24.76 -7.18 -20.00
CA LYS A 130 -24.23 -5.80 -20.15
C LYS A 130 -22.82 -5.75 -20.73
N ALA A 131 -22.34 -6.83 -21.35
CA ALA A 131 -20.95 -6.94 -21.83
C ALA A 131 -20.52 -5.76 -22.72
N GLU A 132 -21.38 -5.32 -23.65
CA GLU A 132 -21.08 -4.16 -24.52
C GLU A 132 -20.96 -2.86 -23.75
N THR A 133 -21.82 -2.63 -22.75
CA THR A 133 -21.75 -1.43 -21.89
C THR A 133 -20.49 -1.45 -21.01
N ILE A 134 -20.13 -2.63 -20.50
CA ILE A 134 -18.92 -2.81 -19.70
C ILE A 134 -17.67 -2.56 -20.54
N ALA A 135 -17.63 -3.06 -21.77
CA ALA A 135 -16.52 -2.79 -22.69
C ALA A 135 -16.35 -1.29 -22.99
N LYS A 136 -17.44 -0.55 -23.13
CA LYS A 136 -17.39 0.91 -23.27
C LYS A 136 -16.88 1.59 -22.01
N LEU A 137 -17.31 1.13 -20.82
CA LEU A 137 -16.83 1.65 -19.55
C LEU A 137 -15.32 1.40 -19.41
N GLU A 138 -14.85 0.19 -19.70
CA GLU A 138 -13.42 -0.15 -19.70
C GLU A 138 -12.62 0.78 -20.64
N GLN A 139 -13.11 0.96 -21.86
CA GLN A 139 -12.48 1.84 -22.84
C GLN A 139 -12.40 3.31 -22.39
N LEU A 140 -13.46 3.80 -21.70
CA LEU A 140 -13.45 5.14 -21.10
C LEU A 140 -12.47 5.25 -19.92
N LEU A 141 -12.42 4.24 -19.05
CA LEU A 141 -11.49 4.21 -17.91
C LEU A 141 -10.04 4.08 -18.35
N HIS A 142 -9.76 3.51 -19.52
CA HIS A 142 -8.41 3.40 -20.13
C HIS A 142 -8.11 4.53 -21.12
N SER A 143 -8.88 5.61 -21.09
CA SER A 143 -8.62 6.75 -21.99
C SER A 143 -7.43 7.59 -21.52
N ASP A 144 -6.84 8.32 -22.47
CA ASP A 144 -5.77 9.27 -22.17
C ASP A 144 -6.24 10.38 -21.22
N GLU A 145 -7.52 10.76 -21.28
CA GLU A 145 -8.10 11.75 -20.38
C GLU A 145 -8.10 11.25 -18.92
N VAL A 146 -8.46 9.98 -18.69
CA VAL A 146 -8.44 9.39 -17.33
C VAL A 146 -7.00 9.26 -16.83
N LYS A 147 -6.08 8.81 -17.69
CA LYS A 147 -4.65 8.74 -17.36
C LYS A 147 -4.11 10.10 -16.93
N GLN A 148 -4.31 11.13 -17.75
CA GLN A 148 -3.87 12.49 -17.46
C GLN A 148 -4.54 13.04 -16.19
N TYR A 149 -5.82 12.74 -15.96
CA TYR A 149 -6.52 13.16 -14.76
C TYR A 149 -5.86 12.58 -13.50
N ILE A 150 -5.52 11.27 -13.50
CA ILE A 150 -4.83 10.61 -12.38
C ILE A 150 -3.47 11.27 -12.17
N GLU A 151 -2.65 11.39 -13.21
CA GLU A 151 -1.30 11.96 -13.14
C GLU A 151 -1.28 13.43 -12.68
N GLN A 152 -2.30 14.21 -13.04
CA GLN A 152 -2.43 15.63 -12.64
C GLN A 152 -3.00 15.78 -11.22
N THR A 153 -3.88 14.88 -10.81
CA THR A 153 -4.53 14.94 -9.49
C THR A 153 -3.61 14.41 -8.39
N TRP A 154 -2.81 13.38 -8.70
CA TRP A 154 -1.86 12.75 -7.77
C TRP A 154 -0.42 12.76 -8.35
N PRO A 155 0.16 13.96 -8.55
CA PRO A 155 1.49 14.09 -9.16
C PRO A 155 2.62 13.51 -8.28
N ASP A 156 2.32 13.22 -7.02
CA ASP A 156 3.22 12.58 -6.06
C ASP A 156 3.24 11.04 -6.16
N GLY A 157 2.41 10.45 -7.05
CA GLY A 157 2.32 9.01 -7.22
C GLY A 157 1.54 8.27 -6.12
N SER A 158 0.77 8.98 -5.28
CA SER A 158 -0.12 8.34 -4.30
C SER A 158 -1.26 7.54 -4.95
N VAL A 159 -1.60 7.88 -6.17
CA VAL A 159 -2.42 7.08 -7.09
C VAL A 159 -1.76 7.10 -8.46
N ILE A 160 -1.56 5.94 -9.08
CA ILE A 160 -0.95 5.79 -10.39
C ILE A 160 -1.84 5.00 -11.34
N PRO A 161 -1.88 5.32 -12.66
CA PRO A 161 -2.61 4.51 -13.62
C PRO A 161 -1.99 3.12 -13.77
N ALA A 162 -2.83 2.10 -13.96
CA ALA A 162 -2.43 0.69 -14.11
C ALA A 162 -2.94 0.08 -15.42
N PHE A 163 -2.89 0.85 -16.50
CA PHE A 163 -3.27 0.46 -17.87
C PHE A 163 -2.42 1.19 -18.90
#